data_e2c51eaa773e6e57ccc59c20ca4636cf
#
_entry.id   e2c51eaa773e6e57ccc59c20ca4636cf
#
_cell.length_a   1.000
_cell.length_b   1.000
_cell.length_c   1.000
_cell.angle_alpha   90.00
_cell.angle_beta   90.00
_cell.angle_gamma   90.00
#
_symmetry.space_group_name_H-M   'P 1'
#
loop_
_entity.id
_entity.type
_entity.pdbx_description
1 polymer ?
#
loop_
_entity_poly.entity_id
_entity_poly.type
_entity_poly.pdbx_seq_one_letter_code
_entity_poly.pdbx_strand_id
1 'polypeptide(L)'
;MRMITFTKKKIKRLTVIGTLTAAAVAVGVGAVLTSVGTQATERLLPIYCVERGDKKISLTFDVAWENSNTAELIEILDEYDARATFFVTGDWCDRYPDDVKEFAAAGHEIQNHSDQHPHVQGANVNELISDTKAASLKIEDITGKAPTLYRAPYGEYDNSLITTIQGMGMTVIQWDVEPLDTDGKPLPEPVCGFGER
;
A
#
# COMPACT_ATOMS: atom_id res chain seq x y z
N MET A 1 66.71 16.19 37.34
CA MET A 1 65.85 16.19 36.17
C MET A 1 66.50 15.32 35.08
N ARG A 2 66.01 14.13 34.76
CA ARG A 2 66.61 13.24 33.75
C ARG A 2 66.14 13.65 32.38
N MET A 3 66.95 14.14 31.56
CA MET A 3 66.71 14.49 30.15
C MET A 3 66.64 13.21 29.33
N ILE A 4 65.49 12.92 28.70
CA ILE A 4 65.32 11.76 27.82
C ILE A 4 65.77 12.19 26.40
N THR A 5 66.94 11.71 25.97
CA THR A 5 67.45 11.97 24.62
C THR A 5 66.99 10.88 23.66
N PHE A 6 66.27 11.26 22.63
CA PHE A 6 65.81 10.34 21.55
C PHE A 6 66.88 10.32 20.45
N THR A 7 67.37 9.15 20.08
CA THR A 7 68.24 8.99 18.90
C THR A 7 67.43 9.05 17.61
N LYS A 8 68.04 9.58 16.52
CA LYS A 8 67.43 9.66 15.18
C LYS A 8 66.78 8.35 14.75
N LYS A 9 67.32 7.20 15.17
CA LYS A 9 66.75 5.83 14.88
C LYS A 9 65.47 5.51 15.66
N LYS A 10 65.34 6.02 16.91
CA LYS A 10 64.11 5.91 17.71
C LYS A 10 62.99 6.81 17.18
N ILE A 11 63.35 8.03 16.73
CA ILE A 11 62.36 8.95 16.13
C ILE A 11 61.82 8.36 14.83
N LYS A 12 62.64 7.84 13.90
CA LYS A 12 62.16 7.17 12.69
C LYS A 12 61.27 5.97 12.97
N ARG A 13 61.55 5.16 13.99
CA ARG A 13 60.70 4.02 14.35
C ARG A 13 59.33 4.47 14.90
N LEU A 14 59.32 5.52 15.73
CA LEU A 14 58.08 6.09 16.25
C LEU A 14 57.19 6.70 15.15
N THR A 15 57.79 7.36 14.17
CA THR A 15 57.09 7.95 13.03
C THR A 15 56.47 6.86 12.14
N VAL A 16 57.22 5.78 11.84
CA VAL A 16 56.73 4.67 11.04
C VAL A 16 55.59 3.92 11.74
N ILE A 17 55.67 3.69 13.06
CA ILE A 17 54.59 3.07 13.82
C ILE A 17 53.37 3.98 13.88
N GLY A 18 53.57 5.28 14.07
CA GLY A 18 52.45 6.26 14.09
C GLY A 18 51.69 6.35 12.75
N THR A 19 52.42 6.31 11.62
CA THR A 19 51.81 6.33 10.28
C THR A 19 51.09 5.03 9.96
N LEU A 20 51.60 3.86 10.37
CA LEU A 20 50.95 2.56 10.18
C LEU A 20 49.66 2.45 11.03
N THR A 21 49.67 2.94 12.26
CA THR A 21 48.46 2.95 13.10
C THR A 21 47.39 3.90 12.57
N ALA A 22 47.80 5.10 12.10
CA ALA A 22 46.85 6.05 11.49
C ALA A 22 46.23 5.50 10.19
N ALA A 23 47.02 4.81 9.36
CA ALA A 23 46.54 4.16 8.16
C ALA A 23 45.55 3.00 8.47
N ALA A 24 45.84 2.18 9.49
CA ALA A 24 44.98 1.09 9.90
C ALA A 24 43.62 1.58 10.47
N VAL A 25 43.65 2.70 11.24
CA VAL A 25 42.42 3.33 11.74
C VAL A 25 41.61 3.94 10.61
N ALA A 26 42.25 4.59 9.64
CA ALA A 26 41.55 5.17 8.48
C ALA A 26 40.91 4.09 7.60
N VAL A 27 41.55 2.96 7.37
CA VAL A 27 41.01 1.82 6.65
C VAL A 27 39.87 1.17 7.44
N GLY A 28 39.99 1.02 8.76
CA GLY A 28 38.94 0.49 9.62
C GLY A 28 37.69 1.35 9.65
N VAL A 29 37.86 2.67 9.77
CA VAL A 29 36.72 3.62 9.74
C VAL A 29 36.09 3.65 8.33
N GLY A 30 36.89 3.64 7.27
CA GLY A 30 36.39 3.56 5.89
C GLY A 30 35.57 2.28 5.65
N ALA A 31 36.05 1.13 6.15
CA ALA A 31 35.30 -0.14 6.01
C ALA A 31 33.99 -0.19 6.80
N VAL A 32 33.94 0.47 7.98
CA VAL A 32 32.71 0.58 8.76
C VAL A 32 31.70 1.53 8.09
N LEU A 33 32.17 2.63 7.49
CA LEU A 33 31.27 3.57 6.80
C LEU A 33 30.74 3.03 5.48
N THR A 34 31.47 2.13 4.80
CA THR A 34 30.98 1.48 3.57
C THR A 34 30.05 0.29 3.83
N SER A 35 30.02 -0.23 5.06
CA SER A 35 29.11 -1.31 5.44
C SER A 35 27.75 -0.83 5.98
N VAL A 36 27.51 0.48 6.07
CA VAL A 36 26.14 1.01 6.16
C VAL A 36 25.57 0.96 4.74
N GLY A 37 25.37 -0.25 4.24
CA GLY A 37 24.57 -0.49 3.06
C GLY A 37 23.17 0.06 3.38
N THR A 38 22.70 1.01 2.61
CA THR A 38 21.28 1.29 2.49
C THR A 38 20.63 -0.04 2.13
N GLN A 39 20.08 -0.75 3.11
CA GLN A 39 19.14 -1.82 2.80
C GLN A 39 18.03 -1.12 2.02
N ALA A 40 18.00 -1.37 0.71
CA ALA A 40 16.86 -0.98 -0.09
C ALA A 40 15.65 -1.64 0.59
N THR A 41 14.80 -0.83 1.19
CA THR A 41 13.56 -1.32 1.80
C THR A 41 12.79 -1.99 0.66
N GLU A 42 12.55 -3.29 0.78
CA GLU A 42 11.78 -4.03 -0.22
C GLU A 42 10.45 -3.32 -0.43
N ARG A 43 10.10 -3.09 -1.70
CA ARG A 43 8.83 -2.44 -2.05
C ARG A 43 7.70 -3.43 -1.80
N LEU A 44 6.85 -3.12 -0.84
CA LEU A 44 5.61 -3.85 -0.62
C LEU A 44 4.63 -3.55 -1.75
N LEU A 45 3.84 -4.55 -2.13
CA LEU A 45 2.81 -4.42 -3.15
C LEU A 45 1.45 -4.79 -2.56
N PRO A 46 0.38 -4.09 -2.95
CA PRO A 46 -0.98 -4.55 -2.69
C PRO A 46 -1.29 -5.81 -3.51
N ILE A 47 -2.38 -6.45 -3.22
CA ILE A 47 -2.84 -7.60 -4.02
C ILE A 47 -3.53 -7.07 -5.28
N TYR A 48 -2.98 -7.39 -6.45
CA TYR A 48 -3.56 -7.07 -7.75
C TYR A 48 -4.41 -8.22 -8.28
N CYS A 49 -3.95 -9.45 -8.06
CA CYS A 49 -4.62 -10.65 -8.50
C CYS A 49 -4.32 -11.82 -7.56
N VAL A 50 -5.09 -12.88 -7.68
CA VAL A 50 -4.90 -14.15 -6.96
C VAL A 50 -4.66 -15.25 -7.99
N GLU A 51 -3.55 -15.99 -7.86
CA GLU A 51 -3.29 -17.15 -8.71
C GLU A 51 -4.33 -18.24 -8.43
N ARG A 52 -5.08 -18.64 -9.47
CA ARG A 52 -6.13 -19.64 -9.41
C ARG A 52 -6.04 -20.60 -10.57
N GLY A 53 -6.43 -21.85 -10.31
CA GLY A 53 -6.51 -22.90 -11.33
C GLY A 53 -7.83 -22.89 -12.14
N ASP A 54 -8.80 -22.04 -11.77
CA ASP A 54 -10.11 -21.90 -12.41
C ASP A 54 -10.25 -20.53 -13.11
N LYS A 55 -11.12 -20.48 -14.13
CA LYS A 55 -11.37 -19.27 -14.91
C LYS A 55 -12.38 -18.37 -14.20
N LYS A 56 -11.95 -17.75 -13.09
CA LYS A 56 -12.78 -16.80 -12.33
C LYS A 56 -12.11 -15.45 -12.25
N ILE A 57 -12.92 -14.41 -12.32
CA ILE A 57 -12.53 -13.02 -12.10
C ILE A 57 -13.30 -12.46 -10.91
N SER A 58 -12.75 -11.43 -10.27
CA SER A 58 -13.47 -10.63 -9.28
C SER A 58 -13.84 -9.30 -9.92
N LEU A 59 -15.14 -8.99 -9.92
CA LEU A 59 -15.63 -7.67 -10.30
C LEU A 59 -15.52 -6.76 -9.09
N THR A 60 -14.93 -5.57 -9.27
CA THR A 60 -14.80 -4.59 -8.18
C THR A 60 -15.15 -3.21 -8.69
N PHE A 61 -15.80 -2.41 -7.85
CA PHE A 61 -16.21 -1.05 -8.16
C PHE A 61 -15.74 -0.11 -7.06
N ASP A 62 -15.19 1.04 -7.45
CA ASP A 62 -14.86 2.13 -6.53
C ASP A 62 -16.00 3.14 -6.53
N VAL A 63 -16.56 3.42 -5.36
CA VAL A 63 -17.78 4.20 -5.19
C VAL A 63 -17.51 5.41 -4.31
N ALA A 64 -17.49 6.60 -4.93
CA ALA A 64 -17.12 7.83 -4.25
C ALA A 64 -17.99 9.04 -4.59
N TRP A 65 -18.71 9.04 -5.74
CA TRP A 65 -19.31 10.26 -6.28
C TRP A 65 -20.84 10.28 -6.23
N GLU A 66 -21.51 9.79 -7.26
CA GLU A 66 -22.96 9.82 -7.42
C GLU A 66 -23.58 8.42 -7.26
N ASN A 67 -24.91 8.33 -7.12
CA ASN A 67 -25.63 7.07 -6.96
C ASN A 67 -26.67 6.79 -8.06
N SER A 68 -26.65 7.56 -9.15
CA SER A 68 -27.67 7.53 -10.20
C SER A 68 -27.82 6.17 -10.89
N ASN A 69 -26.83 5.30 -10.80
CA ASN A 69 -26.79 3.99 -11.45
C ASN A 69 -26.82 2.79 -10.48
N THR A 70 -27.04 3.01 -9.17
CA THR A 70 -27.03 1.94 -8.16
C THR A 70 -28.01 0.82 -8.50
N ALA A 71 -29.29 1.17 -8.73
CA ALA A 71 -30.33 0.18 -9.01
C ALA A 71 -30.06 -0.57 -10.34
N GLU A 72 -29.68 0.13 -11.40
CA GLU A 72 -29.37 -0.47 -12.69
C GLU A 72 -28.17 -1.43 -12.59
N LEU A 73 -27.15 -1.07 -11.82
CA LEU A 73 -25.98 -1.92 -11.62
C LEU A 73 -26.32 -3.20 -10.86
N ILE A 74 -27.19 -3.11 -9.83
CA ILE A 74 -27.69 -4.28 -9.10
C ILE A 74 -28.48 -5.19 -10.04
N GLU A 75 -29.38 -4.64 -10.86
CA GLU A 75 -30.17 -5.40 -11.83
C GLU A 75 -29.27 -6.15 -12.83
N ILE A 76 -28.26 -5.49 -13.39
CA ILE A 76 -27.30 -6.11 -14.31
C ILE A 76 -26.54 -7.24 -13.63
N LEU A 77 -26.00 -7.00 -12.43
CA LEU A 77 -25.25 -8.03 -11.71
C LEU A 77 -26.11 -9.24 -11.36
N ASP A 78 -27.37 -9.01 -11.03
CA ASP A 78 -28.33 -10.10 -10.71
C ASP A 78 -28.76 -10.86 -11.96
N GLU A 79 -28.96 -10.19 -13.11
CA GLU A 79 -29.23 -10.84 -14.41
C GLU A 79 -28.17 -11.86 -14.79
N TYR A 80 -26.91 -11.57 -14.49
CA TYR A 80 -25.77 -12.44 -14.80
C TYR A 80 -25.36 -13.37 -13.63
N ASP A 81 -26.14 -13.42 -12.54
CA ASP A 81 -25.80 -14.14 -11.29
C ASP A 81 -24.39 -13.81 -10.80
N ALA A 82 -23.99 -12.55 -10.99
CA ALA A 82 -22.67 -12.05 -10.64
C ALA A 82 -22.67 -11.41 -9.24
N ARG A 83 -21.59 -11.61 -8.50
CA ARG A 83 -21.34 -10.90 -7.25
C ARG A 83 -20.10 -10.04 -7.40
N ALA A 84 -20.15 -8.87 -6.80
CA ALA A 84 -19.09 -7.88 -6.88
C ALA A 84 -18.65 -7.41 -5.49
N THR A 85 -17.49 -6.78 -5.43
CA THR A 85 -17.00 -6.09 -4.25
C THR A 85 -17.02 -4.58 -4.52
N PHE A 86 -17.71 -3.83 -3.67
CA PHE A 86 -17.80 -2.37 -3.74
C PHE A 86 -16.88 -1.76 -2.69
N PHE A 87 -15.88 -1.01 -3.13
CA PHE A 87 -15.05 -0.20 -2.27
C PHE A 87 -15.68 1.18 -2.15
N VAL A 88 -16.32 1.45 -1.01
CA VAL A 88 -17.11 2.66 -0.80
C VAL A 88 -16.38 3.65 0.11
N THR A 89 -16.52 4.94 -0.17
CA THR A 89 -16.03 5.98 0.74
C THR A 89 -17.00 6.20 1.90
N GLY A 90 -16.48 6.64 3.05
CA GLY A 90 -17.32 6.99 4.18
C GLY A 90 -18.23 8.18 3.91
N ASP A 91 -17.77 9.16 3.12
CA ASP A 91 -18.59 10.27 2.64
C ASP A 91 -19.78 9.78 1.79
N TRP A 92 -19.57 8.80 0.94
CA TRP A 92 -20.65 8.18 0.16
C TRP A 92 -21.63 7.39 1.04
N CYS A 93 -21.13 6.70 2.09
CA CYS A 93 -21.96 6.04 3.08
C CYS A 93 -22.89 7.04 3.82
N ASP A 94 -22.38 8.21 4.15
CA ASP A 94 -23.17 9.27 4.80
C ASP A 94 -24.25 9.84 3.87
N ARG A 95 -23.93 10.01 2.58
CA ARG A 95 -24.86 10.58 1.60
C ARG A 95 -25.90 9.59 1.10
N TYR A 96 -25.53 8.34 0.96
CA TYR A 96 -26.35 7.30 0.32
C TYR A 96 -26.39 5.99 1.13
N PRO A 97 -26.78 6.02 2.41
CA PRO A 97 -26.74 4.84 3.27
C PRO A 97 -27.69 3.72 2.80
N ASP A 98 -28.77 4.08 2.11
CA ASP A 98 -29.74 3.09 1.61
C ASP A 98 -29.18 2.34 0.40
N ASP A 99 -28.42 2.99 -0.48
CA ASP A 99 -27.73 2.32 -1.60
C ASP A 99 -26.69 1.30 -1.08
N VAL A 100 -25.95 1.65 -0.01
CA VAL A 100 -25.02 0.71 0.65
C VAL A 100 -25.75 -0.52 1.15
N LYS A 101 -26.94 -0.34 1.76
CA LYS A 101 -27.79 -1.45 2.23
C LYS A 101 -28.28 -2.30 1.05
N GLU A 102 -28.69 -1.67 -0.06
CA GLU A 102 -29.16 -2.36 -1.25
C GLU A 102 -28.06 -3.24 -1.86
N PHE A 103 -26.83 -2.73 -2.03
CA PHE A 103 -25.69 -3.53 -2.45
C PHE A 103 -25.45 -4.73 -1.51
N ALA A 104 -25.44 -4.49 -0.19
CA ALA A 104 -25.22 -5.54 0.80
C ALA A 104 -26.37 -6.58 0.80
N ALA A 105 -27.63 -6.13 0.68
CA ALA A 105 -28.81 -7.00 0.62
C ALA A 105 -28.86 -7.86 -0.66
N ALA A 106 -28.36 -7.32 -1.79
CA ALA A 106 -28.18 -8.06 -3.03
C ALA A 106 -27.05 -9.10 -2.97
N GLY A 107 -26.31 -9.18 -1.85
CA GLY A 107 -25.26 -10.17 -1.63
C GLY A 107 -23.89 -9.77 -2.14
N HIS A 108 -23.68 -8.49 -2.40
CA HIS A 108 -22.37 -7.95 -2.74
C HIS A 108 -21.54 -7.66 -1.48
N GLU A 109 -20.22 -7.61 -1.63
CA GLU A 109 -19.31 -7.22 -0.56
C GLU A 109 -19.12 -5.71 -0.52
N ILE A 110 -19.17 -5.12 0.69
CA ILE A 110 -18.89 -3.71 0.90
C ILE A 110 -17.56 -3.59 1.63
N GLN A 111 -16.62 -2.85 1.04
CA GLN A 111 -15.25 -2.73 1.52
C GLN A 111 -14.81 -1.26 1.57
N ASN A 112 -13.66 -0.96 2.18
CA ASN A 112 -13.24 0.39 2.51
C ASN A 112 -12.45 1.07 1.37
N HIS A 113 -12.87 2.29 1.01
CA HIS A 113 -12.19 3.17 0.06
C HIS A 113 -11.82 4.53 0.66
N SER A 114 -11.36 4.56 1.93
CA SER A 114 -11.15 5.77 2.74
C SER A 114 -12.46 6.47 3.15
N ASP A 115 -12.37 7.48 4.00
CA ASP A 115 -13.53 8.29 4.38
C ASP A 115 -13.79 9.42 3.39
N GLN A 116 -12.76 10.20 3.07
CA GLN A 116 -12.89 11.44 2.29
C GLN A 116 -12.22 11.40 0.91
N HIS A 117 -11.79 10.23 0.44
CA HIS A 117 -11.08 10.06 -0.84
C HIS A 117 -9.84 10.96 -0.99
N PRO A 118 -8.95 11.06 0.02
CA PRO A 118 -7.77 11.91 -0.05
C PRO A 118 -6.65 11.27 -0.87
N HIS A 119 -5.67 12.09 -1.28
CA HIS A 119 -4.38 11.56 -1.72
C HIS A 119 -3.65 10.95 -0.52
N VAL A 120 -3.26 9.67 -0.63
CA VAL A 120 -2.74 8.88 0.50
C VAL A 120 -1.25 8.60 0.42
N GLN A 121 -0.61 8.82 -0.73
CA GLN A 121 0.83 8.64 -0.87
C GLN A 121 1.59 9.68 -0.05
N GLY A 122 2.41 9.22 0.89
CA GLY A 122 3.14 10.08 1.81
C GLY A 122 2.27 10.74 2.89
N ALA A 123 1.03 10.29 3.07
CA ALA A 123 0.13 10.79 4.10
C ALA A 123 0.66 10.50 5.52
N ASN A 124 0.25 11.32 6.47
CA ASN A 124 0.54 11.08 7.87
C ASN A 124 -0.16 9.80 8.34
N VAL A 125 0.59 8.92 9.01
CA VAL A 125 0.08 7.61 9.47
C VAL A 125 -1.16 7.76 10.37
N ASN A 126 -1.20 8.75 11.26
CA ASN A 126 -2.34 8.95 12.14
C ASN A 126 -3.57 9.44 11.37
N GLU A 127 -3.40 10.27 10.34
CA GLU A 127 -4.48 10.71 9.46
C GLU A 127 -5.02 9.53 8.65
N LEU A 128 -4.15 8.71 8.07
CA LEU A 128 -4.53 7.49 7.37
C LEU A 128 -5.34 6.53 8.26
N ILE A 129 -4.88 6.29 9.51
CA ILE A 129 -5.59 5.45 10.47
C ILE A 129 -6.97 6.04 10.80
N SER A 130 -7.03 7.35 11.05
CA SER A 130 -8.27 8.02 11.43
C SER A 130 -9.30 7.97 10.30
N ASP A 131 -8.89 8.30 9.09
CA ASP A 131 -9.72 8.28 7.90
C ASP A 131 -10.24 6.86 7.58
N THR A 132 -9.35 5.89 7.52
CA THR A 132 -9.70 4.49 7.27
C THR A 132 -10.67 3.94 8.33
N LYS A 133 -10.44 4.29 9.61
CA LYS A 133 -11.30 3.85 10.71
C LYS A 133 -12.69 4.50 10.64
N ALA A 134 -12.77 5.78 10.26
CA ALA A 134 -14.04 6.49 10.11
C ALA A 134 -14.92 5.79 9.05
N ALA A 135 -14.37 5.51 7.87
CA ALA A 135 -15.09 4.78 6.83
C ALA A 135 -15.49 3.36 7.30
N SER A 136 -14.58 2.64 7.98
CA SER A 136 -14.88 1.28 8.46
C SER A 136 -16.06 1.25 9.41
N LEU A 137 -16.15 2.21 10.34
CA LEU A 137 -17.25 2.30 11.30
C LEU A 137 -18.59 2.59 10.61
N LYS A 138 -18.61 3.47 9.60
CA LYS A 138 -19.82 3.78 8.82
C LYS A 138 -20.30 2.56 8.03
N ILE A 139 -19.38 1.85 7.38
CA ILE A 139 -19.68 0.61 6.65
C ILE A 139 -20.27 -0.43 7.60
N GLU A 140 -19.63 -0.64 8.76
CA GLU A 140 -20.07 -1.61 9.76
C GLU A 140 -21.45 -1.25 10.34
N ASP A 141 -21.70 0.03 10.61
CA ASP A 141 -22.99 0.51 11.13
C ASP A 141 -24.13 0.24 10.14
N ILE A 142 -23.88 0.43 8.84
CA ILE A 142 -24.91 0.23 7.79
C ILE A 142 -25.12 -1.24 7.46
N THR A 143 -24.02 -2.02 7.35
CA THR A 143 -24.06 -3.39 6.81
C THR A 143 -24.05 -4.48 7.87
N GLY A 144 -23.71 -4.13 9.12
CA GLY A 144 -23.49 -5.07 10.21
C GLY A 144 -22.20 -5.89 10.07
N LYS A 145 -21.31 -5.54 9.13
CA LYS A 145 -20.04 -6.24 8.86
C LYS A 145 -18.88 -5.23 8.73
N ALA A 146 -17.84 -5.43 9.53
CA ALA A 146 -16.63 -4.66 9.39
C ALA A 146 -15.89 -5.00 8.07
N PRO A 147 -15.39 -4.01 7.32
CA PRO A 147 -14.61 -4.26 6.12
C PRO A 147 -13.26 -4.89 6.47
N THR A 148 -12.79 -5.79 5.63
CA THR A 148 -11.50 -6.49 5.76
C THR A 148 -10.52 -6.13 4.64
N LEU A 149 -11.01 -5.46 3.61
CA LEU A 149 -10.23 -5.01 2.47
C LEU A 149 -10.22 -3.48 2.42
N TYR A 150 -9.11 -2.94 1.95
CA TYR A 150 -8.93 -1.51 1.72
C TYR A 150 -8.41 -1.29 0.30
N ARG A 151 -9.00 -0.37 -0.43
CA ARG A 151 -8.46 0.13 -1.69
C ARG A 151 -8.12 1.60 -1.54
N ALA A 152 -6.89 1.93 -1.86
CA ALA A 152 -6.42 3.31 -1.77
C ALA A 152 -7.03 4.18 -2.87
N PRO A 153 -7.53 5.40 -2.54
CA PRO A 153 -7.91 6.39 -3.53
C PRO A 153 -6.82 6.62 -4.57
N TYR A 154 -7.22 6.84 -5.82
CA TYR A 154 -6.32 7.06 -6.97
C TYR A 154 -5.33 5.92 -7.25
N GLY A 155 -5.48 4.76 -6.61
CA GLY A 155 -4.52 3.67 -6.70
C GLY A 155 -3.15 3.98 -6.06
N GLU A 156 -3.05 5.02 -5.26
CA GLU A 156 -1.81 5.46 -4.61
C GLU A 156 -1.45 4.55 -3.44
N TYR A 157 -0.19 4.15 -3.35
CA TYR A 157 0.31 3.41 -2.20
C TYR A 157 1.83 3.54 -2.04
N ASP A 158 2.27 3.34 -0.81
CA ASP A 158 3.66 3.16 -0.43
C ASP A 158 3.76 2.10 0.69
N ASN A 159 4.98 1.79 1.10
CA ASN A 159 5.20 0.81 2.17
C ASN A 159 4.55 1.23 3.50
N SER A 160 4.48 2.53 3.78
CA SER A 160 3.87 3.07 4.99
C SER A 160 2.37 2.81 5.02
N LEU A 161 1.68 3.08 3.91
CA LEU A 161 0.26 2.78 3.76
C LEU A 161 0.00 1.28 3.95
N ILE A 162 0.72 0.42 3.20
CA ILE A 162 0.48 -1.03 3.24
C ILE A 162 0.67 -1.57 4.66
N THR A 163 1.77 -1.21 5.34
CA THR A 163 2.02 -1.68 6.71
C THR A 163 1.02 -1.13 7.71
N THR A 164 0.56 0.10 7.54
CA THR A 164 -0.45 0.72 8.41
C THR A 164 -1.80 0.01 8.28
N ILE A 165 -2.27 -0.18 7.06
CA ILE A 165 -3.55 -0.86 6.79
C ILE A 165 -3.51 -2.33 7.25
N GLN A 166 -2.40 -3.03 7.02
CA GLN A 166 -2.19 -4.39 7.55
C GLN A 166 -2.18 -4.41 9.08
N GLY A 167 -1.58 -3.42 9.73
CA GLY A 167 -1.61 -3.24 11.18
C GLY A 167 -3.01 -3.00 11.75
N MET A 168 -3.95 -2.53 10.93
CA MET A 168 -5.37 -2.39 11.26
C MET A 168 -6.18 -3.67 10.98
N GLY A 169 -5.55 -4.75 10.50
CA GLY A 169 -6.20 -6.03 10.21
C GLY A 169 -6.87 -6.08 8.83
N MET A 170 -6.58 -5.15 7.95
CA MET A 170 -7.11 -5.11 6.58
C MET A 170 -6.03 -5.43 5.55
N THR A 171 -6.47 -5.92 4.38
CA THR A 171 -5.60 -6.19 3.23
C THR A 171 -5.77 -5.11 2.17
N VAL A 172 -4.65 -4.61 1.64
CA VAL A 172 -4.69 -3.62 0.55
C VAL A 172 -4.87 -4.33 -0.78
N ILE A 173 -5.94 -3.97 -1.50
CA ILE A 173 -6.32 -4.54 -2.79
C ILE A 173 -6.19 -3.48 -3.87
N GLN A 174 -5.68 -3.88 -5.04
CA GLN A 174 -5.67 -3.09 -6.25
C GLN A 174 -6.47 -3.80 -7.36
N TRP A 175 -6.47 -3.26 -8.56
CA TRP A 175 -7.05 -3.87 -9.75
C TRP A 175 -5.93 -4.28 -10.72
N ASP A 176 -6.15 -5.36 -11.44
CA ASP A 176 -5.24 -5.86 -12.47
C ASP A 176 -5.61 -5.30 -13.84
N VAL A 177 -6.89 -5.31 -14.15
CA VAL A 177 -7.45 -4.77 -15.38
C VAL A 177 -8.46 -3.68 -15.04
N GLU A 178 -8.27 -2.50 -15.62
CA GLU A 178 -9.21 -1.40 -15.55
C GLU A 178 -9.90 -1.26 -16.91
N PRO A 179 -11.21 -1.49 -17.02
CA PRO A 179 -11.96 -1.15 -18.21
C PRO A 179 -12.05 0.38 -18.26
N LEU A 180 -11.35 0.98 -19.23
CA LEU A 180 -11.43 2.43 -19.45
C LEU A 180 -12.84 2.77 -19.92
N ASP A 181 -13.67 3.25 -19.04
CA ASP A 181 -15.05 3.64 -19.29
C ASP A 181 -15.18 5.02 -19.95
N THR A 182 -14.09 5.79 -20.05
CA THR A 182 -14.18 7.22 -20.34
C THR A 182 -13.65 7.70 -21.67
N ASP A 183 -12.76 6.99 -22.38
CA ASP A 183 -12.13 7.56 -23.58
C ASP A 183 -11.74 6.56 -24.69
N GLY A 184 -12.20 5.32 -24.62
CA GLY A 184 -12.00 4.33 -25.70
C GLY A 184 -10.55 3.97 -25.99
N LYS A 185 -9.65 4.24 -25.08
CA LYS A 185 -8.27 3.81 -25.17
C LYS A 185 -8.16 2.29 -24.95
N PRO A 186 -7.17 1.62 -25.55
CA PRO A 186 -6.95 0.22 -25.28
C PRO A 186 -6.67 -0.01 -23.80
N LEU A 187 -7.19 -1.10 -23.26
CA LEU A 187 -6.91 -1.54 -21.89
C LEU A 187 -5.40 -1.66 -21.69
N PRO A 188 -4.87 -1.23 -20.54
CA PRO A 188 -3.48 -1.49 -20.20
C PRO A 188 -3.23 -2.99 -20.11
N GLU A 189 -2.00 -3.40 -20.38
CA GLU A 189 -1.60 -4.79 -20.18
C GLU A 189 -1.81 -5.19 -18.69
N PRO A 190 -2.38 -6.38 -18.44
CA PRO A 190 -2.58 -6.88 -17.07
C PRO A 190 -1.28 -6.89 -16.29
N VAL A 191 -1.31 -6.45 -15.04
CA VAL A 191 -0.14 -6.49 -14.13
C VAL A 191 0.26 -7.93 -13.82
N CYS A 192 -0.73 -8.80 -13.71
CA CYS A 192 -0.54 -10.23 -13.54
C CYS A 192 -0.72 -10.88 -14.92
N GLY A 193 0.36 -11.18 -15.59
CA GLY A 193 0.29 -11.91 -16.87
C GLY A 193 -0.43 -13.24 -16.65
N PHE A 194 -1.65 -13.35 -17.13
CA PHE A 194 -2.24 -14.65 -17.39
C PHE A 194 -1.44 -15.26 -18.55
N GLY A 195 -0.38 -15.98 -18.20
CA GLY A 195 0.39 -16.72 -19.17
C GLY A 195 -0.58 -17.56 -20.00
N GLU A 196 -0.58 -17.36 -21.30
CA GLU A 196 -1.16 -18.30 -22.24
C GLU A 196 -0.56 -19.68 -21.94
N ARG A 197 -1.35 -20.59 -21.39
CA ARG A 197 -1.03 -22.01 -21.24
C ARG A 197 -1.97 -22.82 -22.11
#